data_c6804bb7659fb1738099a896c90d02cf
#
_entry.id   c6804bb7659fb1738099a896c90d02cf
#
_cell.length_a   1.000
_cell.length_b   1.000
_cell.length_c   1.000
_cell.angle_alpha   90.00
_cell.angle_beta   90.00
_cell.angle_gamma   90.00
#
_symmetry.space_group_name_H-M   'P 1'
#
loop_
_entity.id
_entity.type
_entity.pdbx_description
1 polymer ?
#
loop_
_entity_poly.entity_id
_entity_poly.type
_entity_poly.pdbx_seq_one_letter_code
_entity_poly.pdbx_strand_id
1 'polypeptide(L)'
;MAIRISGRHLFEYSLFLHKWIAKKYGRFIRVDTVGTKDRDPRIAVLELMSREIIRYKIDGAAAELGVYRGGFAKQINHFFPDKKLYLFDTFEGFDERDTSFDIKSGLRTRTPSDFSQTSEELVLSAMEHPENCIVRKGWFPDTAEGIDDTFCFVSLDADLYQPIIAGLKFFYPRLVHGGVIMIHDFKNGDYPGARQAVKEICDKSNLG
;
A
#
# COMPACT_ATOMS: atom_id res chain seq x y z
N MET A 1 -29.34 7.57 -1.66
CA MET A 1 -28.71 8.30 -2.78
C MET A 1 -27.66 7.38 -3.38
N ALA A 2 -27.89 6.88 -4.59
CA ALA A 2 -27.06 5.82 -5.19
C ALA A 2 -25.79 6.40 -5.82
N ILE A 3 -24.65 5.83 -5.50
CA ILE A 3 -23.35 6.16 -6.11
C ILE A 3 -23.22 5.31 -7.37
N ARG A 4 -23.14 5.94 -8.53
CA ARG A 4 -22.88 5.27 -9.81
C ARG A 4 -21.40 5.39 -10.12
N ILE A 5 -20.64 4.31 -9.98
CA ILE A 5 -19.23 4.24 -10.37
C ILE A 5 -19.17 3.47 -11.69
N SER A 6 -18.70 4.12 -12.74
CA SER A 6 -18.52 3.49 -14.05
C SER A 6 -17.07 2.98 -14.17
N GLY A 7 -16.90 1.67 -14.08
CA GLY A 7 -15.62 1.00 -14.29
C GLY A 7 -15.46 -0.25 -13.43
N ARG A 8 -15.30 -1.42 -14.05
CA ARG A 8 -15.27 -2.72 -13.35
C ARG A 8 -14.18 -2.84 -12.27
N HIS A 9 -13.08 -2.12 -12.40
CA HIS A 9 -11.95 -2.20 -11.47
C HIS A 9 -12.09 -1.28 -10.24
N LEU A 10 -12.71 -0.11 -10.37
CA LEU A 10 -12.97 0.82 -9.25
C LEU A 10 -13.98 0.27 -8.24
N PHE A 11 -14.92 -0.54 -8.69
CA PHE A 11 -16.00 -1.05 -7.84
C PHE A 11 -15.52 -1.96 -6.71
N GLU A 12 -14.46 -2.71 -6.93
CA GLU A 12 -13.98 -3.73 -6.00
C GLU A 12 -13.03 -3.19 -4.92
N TYR A 13 -12.18 -2.21 -5.25
CA TYR A 13 -11.41 -1.45 -4.25
C TYR A 13 -12.34 -0.63 -3.35
N SER A 14 -13.34 -0.01 -3.94
CA SER A 14 -14.35 0.78 -3.25
C SER A 14 -15.18 -0.05 -2.26
N LEU A 15 -15.52 -1.30 -2.57
CA LEU A 15 -16.46 -2.08 -1.76
C LEU A 15 -15.87 -2.50 -0.41
N PHE A 16 -14.59 -2.87 -0.36
CA PHE A 16 -13.91 -3.25 0.88
C PHE A 16 -13.71 -2.03 1.78
N LEU A 17 -13.24 -0.94 1.20
CA LEU A 17 -13.05 0.33 1.89
C LEU A 17 -14.38 0.91 2.37
N HIS A 18 -15.45 0.86 1.56
CA HIS A 18 -16.80 1.29 1.94
C HIS A 18 -17.39 0.51 3.11
N LYS A 19 -17.26 -0.81 3.11
CA LYS A 19 -17.78 -1.63 4.22
C LYS A 19 -17.06 -1.32 5.53
N TRP A 20 -15.76 -1.09 5.49
CA TRP A 20 -14.98 -0.79 6.68
C TRP A 20 -15.27 0.63 7.20
N ILE A 21 -15.29 1.65 6.34
CA ILE A 21 -15.61 3.04 6.70
C ILE A 21 -17.06 3.16 7.17
N ALA A 22 -18.01 2.51 6.49
CA ALA A 22 -19.41 2.53 6.89
C ALA A 22 -19.65 1.85 8.24
N LYS A 23 -18.97 0.74 8.52
CA LYS A 23 -19.06 0.02 9.81
C LYS A 23 -18.46 0.83 10.97
N LYS A 24 -17.41 1.62 10.71
CA LYS A 24 -16.68 2.34 11.76
C LYS A 24 -17.18 3.77 11.99
N TYR A 25 -17.66 4.46 10.96
CA TYR A 25 -17.99 5.89 11.03
C TYR A 25 -19.42 6.25 10.63
N GLY A 26 -20.23 5.29 10.16
CA GLY A 26 -21.62 5.51 9.78
C GLY A 26 -21.85 6.53 8.65
N ARG A 27 -20.82 6.85 7.87
CA ARG A 27 -20.87 7.86 6.80
C ARG A 27 -20.41 7.28 5.46
N PHE A 28 -21.12 7.69 4.40
CA PHE A 28 -20.73 7.40 3.01
C PHE A 28 -19.92 8.57 2.46
N ILE A 29 -18.74 8.28 1.93
CA ILE A 29 -17.94 9.26 1.19
C ILE A 29 -18.38 9.19 -0.28
N ARG A 30 -18.82 10.32 -0.84
CA ARG A 30 -19.11 10.44 -2.26
C ARG A 30 -17.82 10.79 -2.99
N VAL A 31 -17.36 9.88 -3.85
CA VAL A 31 -16.27 10.14 -4.77
C VAL A 31 -16.86 10.63 -6.08
N ASP A 32 -16.85 11.93 -6.31
CA ASP A 32 -17.14 12.48 -7.62
C ASP A 32 -15.87 12.32 -8.48
N THR A 33 -15.78 11.19 -9.20
CA THR A 33 -14.75 11.01 -10.23
C THR A 33 -15.11 11.88 -11.44
N VAL A 34 -14.77 13.14 -11.36
CA VAL A 34 -14.82 14.02 -12.53
C VAL A 34 -13.67 13.64 -13.44
N GLY A 35 -14.03 12.90 -14.47
CA GLY A 35 -13.36 12.79 -15.75
C GLY A 35 -11.83 12.86 -15.77
N THR A 36 -11.17 11.73 -15.49
CA THR A 36 -9.81 11.55 -15.98
C THR A 36 -9.64 10.10 -16.44
N LYS A 37 -9.71 9.90 -17.74
CA LYS A 37 -9.43 8.61 -18.38
C LYS A 37 -8.01 8.08 -18.13
N ASP A 38 -7.13 8.90 -17.56
CA ASP A 38 -5.68 8.68 -17.49
C ASP A 38 -5.07 8.73 -16.08
N ARG A 39 -5.88 8.78 -15.02
CA ARG A 39 -5.34 8.77 -13.64
C ARG A 39 -5.45 7.38 -13.01
N ASP A 40 -4.34 6.92 -12.47
CA ASP A 40 -4.28 5.74 -11.62
C ASP A 40 -5.33 5.86 -10.48
N PRO A 41 -6.29 4.92 -10.39
CA PRO A 41 -7.34 4.98 -9.37
C PRO A 41 -6.79 4.96 -7.93
N ARG A 42 -5.58 4.44 -7.73
CA ARG A 42 -4.88 4.48 -6.44
C ARG A 42 -4.67 5.91 -5.94
N ILE A 43 -4.34 6.84 -6.86
CA ILE A 43 -4.12 8.25 -6.50
C ILE A 43 -5.41 8.89 -5.99
N ALA A 44 -6.55 8.59 -6.61
CA ALA A 44 -7.84 9.11 -6.14
C ALA A 44 -8.20 8.58 -4.74
N VAL A 45 -7.93 7.30 -4.48
CA VAL A 45 -8.13 6.69 -3.14
C VAL A 45 -7.18 7.32 -2.13
N LEU A 46 -5.89 7.48 -2.47
CA LEU A 46 -4.91 8.13 -1.61
C LEU A 46 -5.33 9.57 -1.26
N GLU A 47 -5.75 10.37 -2.26
CA GLU A 47 -6.22 11.74 -2.04
C GLU A 47 -7.39 11.79 -1.06
N LEU A 48 -8.37 10.91 -1.20
CA LEU A 48 -9.50 10.85 -0.29
C LEU A 48 -9.08 10.48 1.14
N MET A 49 -8.24 9.46 1.27
CA MET A 49 -7.76 9.00 2.57
C MET A 49 -6.89 10.07 3.25
N SER A 50 -6.02 10.73 2.50
CA SER A 50 -5.19 11.81 3.04
C SER A 50 -6.03 12.97 3.57
N ARG A 51 -7.08 13.37 2.84
CA ARG A 51 -8.01 14.41 3.29
C ARG A 51 -8.70 14.04 4.62
N GLU A 52 -9.14 12.79 4.76
CA GLU A 52 -9.77 12.32 6.00
C GLU A 52 -8.74 12.23 7.16
N ILE A 53 -7.53 11.71 6.89
CA ILE A 53 -6.45 11.64 7.87
C ILE A 53 -6.08 13.05 8.38
N ILE A 54 -5.92 14.01 7.49
CA ILE A 54 -5.61 15.40 7.83
C ILE A 54 -6.78 16.05 8.57
N ARG A 55 -7.99 15.91 8.06
CA ARG A 55 -9.21 16.50 8.65
C ARG A 55 -9.44 16.06 10.09
N TYR A 56 -9.21 14.78 10.38
CA TYR A 56 -9.38 14.23 11.73
C TYR A 56 -8.11 14.27 12.57
N LYS A 57 -7.04 14.91 12.07
CA LYS A 57 -5.74 15.04 12.74
C LYS A 57 -5.22 13.69 13.24
N ILE A 58 -5.30 12.68 12.37
CA ILE A 58 -4.81 11.33 12.68
C ILE A 58 -3.29 11.37 12.64
N ASP A 59 -2.68 11.12 13.79
CA ASP A 59 -1.22 11.06 13.91
C ASP A 59 -0.65 9.77 13.34
N GLY A 60 0.67 9.72 13.21
CA GLY A 60 1.42 8.58 12.71
C GLY A 60 2.14 8.88 11.39
N ALA A 61 3.07 8.02 11.06
CA ALA A 61 3.85 8.08 9.83
C ALA A 61 3.06 7.52 8.64
N ALA A 62 3.53 7.80 7.43
CA ALA A 62 3.16 7.08 6.23
C ALA A 62 4.24 6.05 5.87
N ALA A 63 3.87 5.02 5.11
CA ALA A 63 4.82 4.04 4.61
C ALA A 63 4.40 3.48 3.24
N GLU A 64 5.39 3.07 2.46
CA GLU A 64 5.22 2.22 1.28
C GLU A 64 6.20 1.05 1.34
N LEU A 65 5.68 -0.16 1.14
CA LEU A 65 6.44 -1.39 0.94
C LEU A 65 6.31 -1.81 -0.52
N GLY A 66 7.44 -1.82 -1.24
CA GLY A 66 7.50 -1.96 -2.69
C GLY A 66 7.42 -0.59 -3.37
N VAL A 67 8.55 0.11 -3.43
CA VAL A 67 8.63 1.50 -3.90
C VAL A 67 8.97 1.58 -5.39
N TYR A 68 9.79 0.63 -5.87
CA TYR A 68 10.31 0.61 -7.24
C TYR A 68 10.94 1.95 -7.62
N ARG A 69 10.38 2.67 -8.58
CA ARG A 69 10.87 3.98 -9.08
C ARG A 69 10.22 5.18 -8.39
N GLY A 70 9.50 4.96 -7.29
CA GLY A 70 8.91 6.01 -6.48
C GLY A 70 7.64 6.65 -7.04
N GLY A 71 7.01 6.05 -8.05
CA GLY A 71 5.85 6.67 -8.72
C GLY A 71 4.67 6.91 -7.76
N PHE A 72 4.37 5.94 -6.89
CA PHE A 72 3.30 6.09 -5.91
C PHE A 72 3.81 6.73 -4.60
N ALA A 73 5.06 6.43 -4.18
CA ALA A 73 5.73 7.11 -3.06
C ALA A 73 5.70 8.64 -3.20
N LYS A 74 5.94 9.15 -4.42
CA LYS A 74 5.83 10.57 -4.74
C LYS A 74 4.45 11.14 -4.41
N GLN A 75 3.38 10.40 -4.70
CA GLN A 75 2.03 10.84 -4.39
C GLN A 75 1.76 10.81 -2.88
N ILE A 76 2.27 9.78 -2.17
CA ILE A 76 2.16 9.72 -0.71
C ILE A 76 2.89 10.92 -0.10
N ASN A 77 4.12 11.21 -0.54
CA ASN A 77 4.92 12.34 -0.08
C ASN A 77 4.23 13.69 -0.32
N HIS A 78 3.61 13.87 -1.51
CA HIS A 78 2.83 15.07 -1.85
C HIS A 78 1.61 15.27 -0.93
N PHE A 79 0.82 14.21 -0.69
CA PHE A 79 -0.41 14.32 0.11
C PHE A 79 -0.16 14.35 1.63
N PHE A 80 1.03 13.97 2.08
CA PHE A 80 1.43 13.99 3.49
C PHE A 80 2.74 14.77 3.70
N PRO A 81 2.77 16.09 3.38
CA PRO A 81 4.00 16.88 3.36
C PRO A 81 4.70 16.98 4.72
N ASP A 82 3.94 16.87 5.82
CA ASP A 82 4.45 17.03 7.19
C ASP A 82 4.69 15.69 7.91
N LYS A 83 4.49 14.55 7.23
CA LYS A 83 4.63 13.24 7.86
C LYS A 83 5.92 12.55 7.46
N LYS A 84 6.53 11.82 8.39
CA LYS A 84 7.56 10.84 8.02
C LYS A 84 7.00 9.88 6.98
N LEU A 85 7.77 9.58 5.95
CA LEU A 85 7.45 8.58 4.94
C LEU A 85 8.53 7.51 4.92
N TYR A 86 8.19 6.33 5.40
CA TYR A 86 9.05 5.16 5.31
C TYR A 86 8.94 4.50 3.94
N LEU A 87 10.09 4.27 3.28
CA LEU A 87 10.19 3.71 1.94
C LEU A 87 10.98 2.40 2.01
N PHE A 88 10.27 1.27 1.92
CA PHE A 88 10.86 -0.06 2.00
C PHE A 88 10.94 -0.68 0.61
N ASP A 89 12.16 -0.97 0.16
CA ASP A 89 12.41 -1.67 -1.10
C ASP A 89 13.79 -2.33 -1.05
N THR A 90 13.99 -3.36 -1.82
CA THR A 90 15.34 -3.94 -2.06
C THR A 90 16.18 -3.00 -2.92
N PHE A 91 15.55 -2.23 -3.83
CA PHE A 91 16.16 -1.46 -4.91
C PHE A 91 17.00 -2.31 -5.87
N GLU A 92 16.79 -3.62 -5.85
CA GLU A 92 17.51 -4.63 -6.64
C GLU A 92 16.54 -5.60 -7.33
N GLY A 93 15.23 -5.30 -7.26
CA GLY A 93 14.16 -6.18 -7.73
C GLY A 93 13.69 -7.17 -6.66
N PHE A 94 13.03 -8.24 -7.06
CA PHE A 94 12.53 -9.23 -6.10
C PHE A 94 13.63 -10.02 -5.43
N ASP A 95 13.53 -10.18 -4.12
CA ASP A 95 14.42 -11.07 -3.38
C ASP A 95 14.18 -12.55 -3.73
N GLU A 96 15.26 -13.32 -3.82
CA GLU A 96 15.19 -14.74 -4.19
C GLU A 96 14.40 -15.57 -3.16
N ARG A 97 14.44 -15.19 -1.88
CA ARG A 97 13.67 -15.85 -0.80
C ARG A 97 12.17 -15.81 -1.09
N ASP A 98 11.68 -14.64 -1.53
CA ASP A 98 10.26 -14.41 -1.79
C ASP A 98 9.82 -15.07 -3.10
N THR A 99 10.61 -14.91 -4.16
CA THR A 99 10.32 -15.54 -5.45
C THR A 99 10.34 -17.05 -5.38
N SER A 100 11.33 -17.64 -4.68
CA SER A 100 11.42 -19.09 -4.48
C SER A 100 10.23 -19.64 -3.70
N PHE A 101 9.73 -18.91 -2.72
CA PHE A 101 8.54 -19.30 -1.97
C PHE A 101 7.30 -19.32 -2.87
N ASP A 102 7.05 -18.25 -3.63
CA ASP A 102 5.87 -18.14 -4.50
C ASP A 102 5.87 -19.23 -5.61
N ILE A 103 7.05 -19.54 -6.17
CA ILE A 103 7.20 -20.62 -7.15
C ILE A 103 6.87 -21.98 -6.51
N LYS A 104 7.49 -22.30 -5.37
CA LYS A 104 7.28 -23.58 -4.66
C LYS A 104 5.84 -23.76 -4.18
N SER A 105 5.18 -22.67 -3.86
CA SER A 105 3.79 -22.65 -3.38
C SER A 105 2.75 -22.58 -4.50
N GLY A 106 3.18 -22.54 -5.76
CA GLY A 106 2.29 -22.40 -6.90
C GLY A 106 1.56 -21.05 -7.01
N LEU A 107 2.06 -20.06 -6.30
CA LEU A 107 1.53 -18.68 -6.29
C LEU A 107 2.06 -17.83 -7.44
N ARG A 108 2.91 -18.40 -8.27
CA ARG A 108 3.51 -17.73 -9.41
C ARG A 108 3.63 -18.67 -10.60
N THR A 109 3.13 -18.20 -11.74
CA THR A 109 3.13 -18.97 -12.98
C THR A 109 3.99 -18.36 -14.08
N ARG A 110 4.47 -17.11 -13.90
CA ARG A 110 5.22 -16.36 -14.91
C ARG A 110 6.59 -15.93 -14.39
N THR A 111 7.51 -15.65 -15.32
CA THR A 111 8.79 -15.00 -15.03
C THR A 111 8.55 -13.64 -14.37
N PRO A 112 9.32 -13.27 -13.33
CA PRO A 112 9.22 -11.97 -12.69
C PRO A 112 9.40 -10.84 -13.69
N SER A 113 8.63 -9.75 -13.48
CA SER A 113 9.00 -8.46 -14.04
C SER A 113 10.34 -8.03 -13.45
N ASP A 114 11.18 -7.41 -14.28
CA ASP A 114 12.44 -6.85 -13.80
C ASP A 114 12.18 -5.49 -13.15
N PHE A 115 12.17 -5.46 -11.83
CA PHE A 115 12.06 -4.22 -11.04
C PHE A 115 13.42 -3.75 -10.50
N SER A 116 14.54 -4.24 -11.04
CA SER A 116 15.88 -3.84 -10.61
C SER A 116 16.32 -2.46 -11.09
N GLN A 117 15.63 -1.87 -12.09
CA GLN A 117 15.99 -0.57 -12.67
C GLN A 117 15.50 0.60 -11.81
N THR A 118 16.02 0.68 -10.59
CA THR A 118 15.69 1.70 -9.60
C THR A 118 16.90 2.00 -8.70
N SER A 119 16.83 3.10 -7.94
CA SER A 119 17.79 3.40 -6.87
C SER A 119 17.18 4.35 -5.84
N GLU A 120 17.79 4.41 -4.67
CA GLU A 120 17.41 5.34 -3.60
C GLU A 120 17.47 6.79 -4.09
N GLU A 121 18.54 7.18 -4.81
CA GLU A 121 18.70 8.52 -5.34
C GLU A 121 17.63 8.87 -6.37
N LEU A 122 17.28 7.91 -7.25
CA LEU A 122 16.21 8.10 -8.23
C LEU A 122 14.90 8.39 -7.53
N VAL A 123 14.57 7.61 -6.51
CA VAL A 123 13.32 7.75 -5.75
C VAL A 123 13.31 9.08 -4.99
N LEU A 124 14.37 9.39 -4.24
CA LEU A 124 14.44 10.64 -3.46
C LEU A 124 14.40 11.90 -4.34
N SER A 125 15.02 11.85 -5.53
CA SER A 125 15.00 12.96 -6.47
C SER A 125 13.60 13.29 -7.02
N ALA A 126 12.67 12.35 -6.94
CA ALA A 126 11.29 12.54 -7.40
C ALA A 126 10.36 13.09 -6.30
N MET A 127 10.78 13.12 -5.04
CA MET A 127 9.98 13.57 -3.90
C MET A 127 9.91 15.09 -3.83
N GLU A 128 8.76 15.62 -3.38
CA GLU A 128 8.59 17.05 -3.09
C GLU A 128 9.18 17.42 -1.71
N HIS A 129 9.12 16.47 -0.77
CA HIS A 129 9.61 16.61 0.61
C HIS A 129 10.58 15.47 0.94
N PRO A 130 11.77 15.41 0.29
CA PRO A 130 12.72 14.31 0.50
C PRO A 130 13.26 14.26 1.93
N GLU A 131 13.27 15.38 2.65
CA GLU A 131 13.68 15.50 4.05
C GLU A 131 12.81 14.67 5.01
N ASN A 132 11.58 14.36 4.61
CA ASN A 132 10.65 13.56 5.40
C ASN A 132 10.72 12.06 5.03
N CYS A 133 11.50 11.70 4.02
CA CYS A 133 11.64 10.32 3.57
C CYS A 133 12.70 9.57 4.36
N ILE A 134 12.36 8.38 4.82
CA ILE A 134 13.26 7.45 5.52
C ILE A 134 13.36 6.19 4.66
N VAL A 135 14.44 6.11 3.89
CA VAL A 135 14.69 4.94 3.04
C VAL A 135 15.19 3.77 3.87
N ARG A 136 14.60 2.61 3.65
CA ARG A 136 14.92 1.34 4.30
C ARG A 136 15.23 0.30 3.23
N LYS A 137 16.44 0.38 2.67
CA LYS A 137 16.92 -0.51 1.62
C LYS A 137 17.21 -1.90 2.15
N GLY A 138 16.70 -2.89 1.47
CA GLY A 138 16.93 -4.30 1.72
C GLY A 138 15.66 -5.13 1.79
N TRP A 139 15.83 -6.37 2.22
CA TRP A 139 14.71 -7.31 2.32
C TRP A 139 13.81 -7.00 3.52
N PHE A 140 12.50 -6.97 3.28
CA PHE A 140 11.49 -6.87 4.33
C PHE A 140 11.13 -8.29 4.82
N PRO A 141 11.07 -8.57 6.16
CA PRO A 141 10.92 -7.61 7.25
C PRO A 141 12.19 -7.13 7.95
N ASP A 142 13.40 -7.56 7.56
CA ASP A 142 14.65 -7.17 8.25
C ASP A 142 14.82 -5.64 8.30
N THR A 143 14.43 -4.96 7.23
CA THR A 143 14.48 -3.50 7.14
C THR A 143 13.50 -2.78 8.07
N ALA A 144 12.57 -3.49 8.70
CA ALA A 144 11.65 -2.94 9.70
C ALA A 144 12.20 -2.96 11.12
N GLU A 145 13.40 -3.55 11.33
CA GLU A 145 14.02 -3.63 12.66
C GLU A 145 14.27 -2.23 13.24
N GLY A 146 13.98 -2.07 14.54
CA GLY A 146 14.15 -0.83 15.29
C GLY A 146 13.13 0.28 14.99
N ILE A 147 12.06 -0.01 14.26
CA ILE A 147 10.98 0.96 14.03
C ILE A 147 9.88 0.77 15.07
N ASP A 148 9.71 1.80 15.92
CA ASP A 148 8.66 1.88 16.94
C ASP A 148 7.52 2.85 16.56
N ASP A 149 7.62 3.52 15.40
CA ASP A 149 6.61 4.46 14.94
C ASP A 149 5.25 3.76 14.69
N THR A 150 4.18 4.51 14.88
CA THR A 150 2.82 4.13 14.46
C THR A 150 2.51 4.73 13.09
N PHE A 151 1.54 4.15 12.39
CA PHE A 151 1.25 4.52 11.00
C PHE A 151 -0.21 4.96 10.82
N CYS A 152 -0.41 6.03 10.08
CA CYS A 152 -1.74 6.48 9.66
C CYS A 152 -2.09 6.06 8.23
N PHE A 153 -1.08 5.86 7.38
CA PHE A 153 -1.27 5.40 6.01
C PHE A 153 -0.14 4.45 5.61
N VAL A 154 -0.50 3.30 5.04
CA VAL A 154 0.46 2.32 4.53
C VAL A 154 0.02 1.84 3.15
N SER A 155 0.93 1.84 2.18
CA SER A 155 0.79 1.18 0.88
C SER A 155 1.58 -0.13 0.89
N LEU A 156 0.93 -1.24 0.59
CA LEU A 156 1.57 -2.53 0.36
C LEU A 156 1.47 -2.88 -1.13
N ASP A 157 2.58 -2.74 -1.84
CA ASP A 157 2.71 -2.92 -3.29
C ASP A 157 3.93 -3.80 -3.65
N ALA A 158 4.11 -4.89 -2.90
CA ALA A 158 5.27 -5.77 -3.01
C ALA A 158 4.99 -7.08 -3.76
N ASP A 159 3.84 -7.16 -4.46
CA ASP A 159 3.43 -8.22 -5.38
C ASP A 159 3.38 -9.65 -4.77
N LEU A 160 4.42 -10.09 -4.09
CA LEU A 160 4.63 -11.45 -3.65
C LEU A 160 4.00 -11.74 -2.27
N TYR A 161 3.70 -13.03 -2.01
CA TYR A 161 3.05 -13.46 -0.77
C TYR A 161 3.85 -13.08 0.50
N GLN A 162 5.15 -13.41 0.52
CA GLN A 162 5.99 -13.23 1.71
C GLN A 162 6.08 -11.77 2.17
N PRO A 163 6.45 -10.80 1.32
CA PRO A 163 6.53 -9.41 1.76
C PRO A 163 5.16 -8.83 2.12
N ILE A 164 4.07 -9.23 1.44
CA ILE A 164 2.73 -8.76 1.79
C ILE A 164 2.28 -9.28 3.16
N ILE A 165 2.47 -10.57 3.46
CA ILE A 165 2.07 -11.13 4.76
C ILE A 165 2.96 -10.59 5.89
N ALA A 166 4.26 -10.39 5.64
CA ALA A 166 5.16 -9.76 6.59
C ALA A 166 4.78 -8.30 6.84
N GLY A 167 4.47 -7.54 5.78
CA GLY A 167 3.98 -6.18 5.87
C GLY A 167 2.70 -6.08 6.69
N LEU A 168 1.71 -6.93 6.43
CA LEU A 168 0.47 -6.97 7.22
C LEU A 168 0.74 -7.27 8.71
N LYS A 169 1.60 -8.24 9.01
CA LYS A 169 1.97 -8.58 10.39
C LYS A 169 2.69 -7.44 11.11
N PHE A 170 3.51 -6.66 10.40
CA PHE A 170 4.25 -5.54 10.96
C PHE A 170 3.38 -4.28 11.11
N PHE A 171 2.70 -3.86 10.05
CA PHE A 171 1.98 -2.58 10.02
C PHE A 171 0.62 -2.63 10.71
N TYR A 172 -0.12 -3.76 10.64
CA TYR A 172 -1.47 -3.82 11.19
C TYR A 172 -1.53 -3.56 12.71
N PRO A 173 -0.65 -4.14 13.55
CA PRO A 173 -0.62 -3.84 14.97
C PRO A 173 -0.16 -2.40 15.29
N ARG A 174 0.54 -1.76 14.37
CA ARG A 174 1.06 -0.39 14.48
C ARG A 174 0.16 0.67 13.84
N LEU A 175 -0.94 0.22 13.24
CA LEU A 175 -1.88 1.15 12.60
C LEU A 175 -2.67 1.89 13.67
N VAL A 176 -2.63 3.22 13.64
CA VAL A 176 -3.40 4.06 14.55
C VAL A 176 -4.90 3.95 14.28
N HIS A 177 -5.72 4.29 15.26
CA HIS A 177 -7.16 4.35 15.06
C HIS A 177 -7.52 5.34 13.95
N GLY A 178 -8.21 4.88 12.92
CA GLY A 178 -8.51 5.66 11.72
C GLY A 178 -7.44 5.60 10.63
N GLY A 179 -6.32 4.92 10.89
CA GLY A 179 -5.31 4.65 9.88
C GLY A 179 -5.78 3.65 8.81
N VAL A 180 -5.09 3.63 7.68
CA VAL A 180 -5.45 2.87 6.48
C VAL A 180 -4.27 2.07 5.97
N ILE A 181 -4.49 0.79 5.65
CA ILE A 181 -3.57 -0.01 4.81
C ILE A 181 -4.21 -0.18 3.45
N MET A 182 -3.54 0.29 2.41
CA MET A 182 -3.91 0.09 1.02
C MET A 182 -3.07 -1.04 0.43
N ILE A 183 -3.72 -2.02 -0.18
CA ILE A 183 -3.06 -3.19 -0.73
C ILE A 183 -3.24 -3.21 -2.24
N HIS A 184 -2.12 -3.21 -2.96
CA HIS A 184 -2.07 -3.39 -4.39
C HIS A 184 -2.20 -4.89 -4.75
N ASP A 185 -2.46 -5.19 -6.00
CA ASP A 185 -2.49 -6.54 -6.59
C ASP A 185 -3.44 -7.57 -5.96
N PHE A 186 -4.34 -7.18 -5.07
CA PHE A 186 -5.29 -8.09 -4.44
C PHE A 186 -6.10 -8.95 -5.44
N LYS A 187 -6.35 -8.44 -6.64
CA LYS A 187 -7.05 -9.16 -7.72
C LYS A 187 -6.20 -9.41 -8.95
N ASN A 188 -4.93 -9.11 -8.90
CA ASN A 188 -4.02 -9.36 -10.00
C ASN A 188 -3.82 -10.89 -10.15
N GLY A 189 -4.16 -11.43 -11.32
CA GLY A 189 -3.99 -12.86 -11.60
C GLY A 189 -2.52 -13.27 -11.75
N ASP A 190 -1.63 -12.34 -12.02
CA ASP A 190 -0.19 -12.59 -12.16
C ASP A 190 0.52 -12.67 -10.79
N TYR A 191 -0.10 -12.07 -9.73
CA TYR A 191 0.41 -12.06 -8.35
C TYR A 191 -0.63 -12.54 -7.33
N PRO A 192 -1.08 -13.79 -7.39
CA PRO A 192 -2.13 -14.32 -6.50
C PRO A 192 -1.69 -14.39 -5.03
N GLY A 193 -0.38 -14.29 -4.76
CA GLY A 193 0.21 -14.28 -3.42
C GLY A 193 -0.29 -13.14 -2.55
N ALA A 194 -0.43 -11.94 -3.11
CA ALA A 194 -0.98 -10.78 -2.38
C ALA A 194 -2.38 -11.08 -1.82
N ARG A 195 -3.27 -11.63 -2.66
CA ARG A 195 -4.63 -12.00 -2.23
C ARG A 195 -4.63 -13.09 -1.16
N GLN A 196 -3.76 -14.08 -1.28
CA GLN A 196 -3.67 -15.18 -0.31
C GLN A 196 -3.20 -14.66 1.05
N ALA A 197 -2.17 -13.81 1.08
CA ALA A 197 -1.66 -13.21 2.31
C ALA A 197 -2.75 -12.43 3.06
N VAL A 198 -3.53 -11.62 2.36
CA VAL A 198 -4.64 -10.86 2.95
C VAL A 198 -5.70 -11.78 3.53
N LYS A 199 -6.13 -12.80 2.78
CA LYS A 199 -7.13 -13.75 3.26
C LYS A 199 -6.67 -14.45 4.53
N GLU A 200 -5.43 -14.92 4.56
CA GLU A 200 -4.88 -15.61 5.73
C GLU A 200 -4.87 -14.73 6.98
N ILE A 201 -4.52 -13.46 6.86
CA ILE A 201 -4.56 -12.54 7.99
C ILE A 201 -6.00 -12.26 8.44
N CYS A 202 -6.93 -12.04 7.50
CA CYS A 202 -8.34 -11.81 7.84
C CYS A 202 -8.94 -13.01 8.58
N ASP A 203 -8.69 -14.23 8.08
CA ASP A 203 -9.22 -15.45 8.69
C ASP A 203 -8.66 -15.67 10.10
N LYS A 204 -7.34 -15.47 10.30
CA LYS A 204 -6.68 -15.63 11.61
C LYS A 204 -7.08 -14.56 12.63
N SER A 205 -7.44 -13.38 12.18
CA SER A 205 -7.74 -12.24 13.06
C SER A 205 -9.23 -12.00 13.27
N ASN A 206 -10.11 -12.91 12.80
CA ASN A 206 -11.58 -12.71 12.77
C ASN A 206 -12.01 -11.36 12.19
N LEU A 207 -11.25 -10.85 11.23
CA LEU A 207 -11.53 -9.61 10.49
C LEU A 207 -12.38 -9.93 9.26
N GLY A 208 -13.59 -10.39 9.47
CA GLY A 208 -14.56 -10.69 8.42
C GLY A 208 -15.54 -9.55 8.17
#